data_ddc384dae7644343a5226ed862185692
#
_entry.id   ddc384dae7644343a5226ed862185692
#
_cell.length_a   1.000
_cell.length_b   1.000
_cell.length_c   1.000
_cell.angle_alpha   90.00
_cell.angle_beta   90.00
_cell.angle_gamma   90.00
#
_symmetry.space_group_name_H-M   'P 1'
#
loop_
_entity.id
_entity.type
_entity.pdbx_description
1 polymer ?
#
loop_
_entity_poly.entity_id
_entity_poly.type
_entity_poly.pdbx_seq_one_letter_code
_entity_poly.pdbx_strand_id
1 'polypeptide(L)'
;CGGGQKDAQLLKLLAERGIEMSYTPCDVSVAMVLVARQATLSLVKHCHPLVCDLATADDLLGTLCERIPQDAPRLTTFFGMIPNFEPEVILPKLAAFVRRSDCLLFSANLAPGTDYAAGMEKILPQYDNALTRDWLMTFLLDLGVDRDDGELRFTTESGGVDLKRVMVRFVFRRERSIAVGSESFRFCRGEAIQLFFSYRYTPERIVEVLGRHELTVLDQRVATSGEEGVFLCARQ
;
A
#
# COMPACT_ATOMS: atom_id res chain seq x y z
N CYS A 1 -3.52 3.38 -7.25
CA CYS A 1 -4.74 4.20 -7.31
C CYS A 1 -6.00 3.43 -6.90
N GLY A 2 -5.99 2.09 -6.92
CA GLY A 2 -7.18 1.27 -6.73
C GLY A 2 -8.30 1.72 -7.68
N GLY A 3 -9.56 1.73 -7.21
CA GLY A 3 -10.69 2.24 -7.99
C GLY A 3 -10.77 3.77 -8.13
N GLY A 4 -9.77 4.53 -7.67
CA GLY A 4 -9.69 6.00 -7.80
C GLY A 4 -10.68 6.79 -6.95
N GLN A 5 -11.41 6.18 -6.03
CA GLN A 5 -12.47 6.84 -5.25
C GLN A 5 -11.93 7.96 -4.35
N LYS A 6 -10.85 7.71 -3.62
CA LYS A 6 -10.20 8.74 -2.76
C LYS A 6 -9.61 9.85 -3.63
N ASP A 7 -8.97 9.48 -4.75
CA ASP A 7 -8.41 10.46 -5.69
C ASP A 7 -9.50 11.31 -6.33
N ALA A 8 -10.63 10.72 -6.76
CA ALA A 8 -11.75 11.47 -7.32
C ALA A 8 -12.34 12.49 -6.34
N GLN A 9 -12.45 12.14 -5.06
CA GLN A 9 -12.89 13.09 -4.02
C GLN A 9 -11.91 14.25 -3.86
N LEU A 10 -10.60 13.97 -3.82
CA LEU A 10 -9.57 15.00 -3.74
C LEU A 10 -9.59 15.91 -4.98
N LEU A 11 -9.62 15.32 -6.17
CA LEU A 11 -9.67 16.06 -7.45
C LEU A 11 -10.91 16.94 -7.53
N LYS A 12 -12.08 16.46 -7.06
CA LYS A 12 -13.29 17.28 -6.98
C LYS A 12 -13.11 18.51 -6.10
N LEU A 13 -12.55 18.34 -4.90
CA LEU A 13 -12.28 19.45 -3.98
C LEU A 13 -11.30 20.49 -4.56
N LEU A 14 -10.32 20.04 -5.32
CA LEU A 14 -9.37 20.94 -6.00
C LEU A 14 -10.02 21.66 -7.18
N ALA A 15 -10.83 20.96 -7.97
CA ALA A 15 -11.59 21.55 -9.08
C ALA A 15 -12.59 22.64 -8.60
N GLU A 16 -13.28 22.41 -7.47
CA GLU A 16 -14.17 23.38 -6.83
C GLU A 16 -13.43 24.67 -6.39
N ARG A 17 -12.11 24.61 -6.23
CA ARG A 17 -11.23 25.76 -5.97
C ARG A 17 -10.65 26.41 -7.22
N GLY A 18 -11.08 25.96 -8.41
CA GLY A 18 -10.61 26.49 -9.69
C GLY A 18 -9.21 26.02 -10.09
N ILE A 19 -8.69 24.94 -9.50
CA ILE A 19 -7.36 24.40 -9.84
C ILE A 19 -7.50 23.51 -11.07
N GLU A 20 -6.82 23.85 -12.15
CA GLU A 20 -6.66 22.94 -13.31
C GLU A 20 -5.65 21.85 -12.99
N MET A 21 -6.00 20.61 -13.34
CA MET A 21 -5.17 19.45 -12.99
C MET A 21 -5.07 18.46 -14.15
N SER A 22 -3.92 17.81 -14.21
CA SER A 22 -3.75 16.53 -14.92
C SER A 22 -3.66 15.41 -13.89
N TYR A 23 -4.15 14.22 -14.21
CA TYR A 23 -4.14 13.07 -13.32
C TYR A 23 -3.47 11.85 -13.95
N THR A 24 -2.60 11.20 -13.22
CA THR A 24 -1.91 9.99 -13.64
C THR A 24 -2.24 8.87 -12.65
N PRO A 25 -3.37 8.14 -12.84
CA PRO A 25 -3.66 6.95 -12.05
C PRO A 25 -2.62 5.88 -12.34
N CYS A 26 -2.00 5.33 -11.28
CA CYS A 26 -1.01 4.28 -11.37
C CYS A 26 -1.42 3.09 -10.51
N ASP A 27 -1.42 1.89 -11.08
CA ASP A 27 -1.71 0.64 -10.38
C ASP A 27 -1.09 -0.53 -11.14
N VAL A 28 -0.85 -1.67 -10.48
CA VAL A 28 -0.42 -2.90 -11.13
C VAL A 28 -1.54 -3.52 -11.96
N SER A 29 -2.80 -3.26 -11.59
CA SER A 29 -3.98 -3.79 -12.27
C SER A 29 -4.47 -2.86 -13.36
N VAL A 30 -4.47 -3.33 -14.61
CA VAL A 30 -5.06 -2.64 -15.76
C VAL A 30 -6.51 -2.24 -15.47
N ALA A 31 -7.30 -3.16 -14.88
CA ALA A 31 -8.70 -2.90 -14.56
C ALA A 31 -8.86 -1.74 -13.57
N MET A 32 -8.04 -1.67 -12.52
CA MET A 32 -8.08 -0.58 -11.55
C MET A 32 -7.71 0.75 -12.17
N VAL A 33 -6.68 0.80 -13.01
CA VAL A 33 -6.28 2.01 -13.73
C VAL A 33 -7.40 2.53 -14.63
N LEU A 34 -8.11 1.64 -15.34
CA LEU A 34 -9.23 2.02 -16.20
C LEU A 34 -10.44 2.51 -15.40
N VAL A 35 -10.75 1.88 -14.27
CA VAL A 35 -11.82 2.32 -13.35
C VAL A 35 -11.49 3.70 -12.77
N ALA A 36 -10.26 3.91 -12.29
CA ALA A 36 -9.82 5.20 -11.78
C ALA A 36 -9.87 6.31 -12.85
N ARG A 37 -9.42 6.01 -14.07
CA ARG A 37 -9.57 6.92 -15.22
C ARG A 37 -11.03 7.29 -15.45
N GLN A 38 -11.92 6.31 -15.53
CA GLN A 38 -13.36 6.55 -15.76
C GLN A 38 -13.98 7.42 -14.67
N ALA A 39 -13.63 7.18 -13.40
CA ALA A 39 -14.14 7.92 -12.25
C ALA A 39 -13.70 9.41 -12.23
N THR A 40 -12.63 9.76 -12.94
CA THR A 40 -12.00 11.10 -12.86
C THR A 40 -12.08 11.91 -14.15
N LEU A 41 -12.56 11.34 -15.27
CA LEU A 41 -12.57 12.00 -16.59
C LEU A 41 -13.24 13.37 -16.63
N SER A 42 -14.29 13.59 -15.85
CA SER A 42 -15.00 14.88 -15.77
C SER A 42 -14.35 15.91 -14.85
N LEU A 43 -13.35 15.49 -14.07
CA LEU A 43 -12.73 16.32 -13.04
C LEU A 43 -11.37 16.89 -13.46
N VAL A 44 -10.74 16.31 -14.49
CA VAL A 44 -9.40 16.69 -14.91
C VAL A 44 -9.33 16.99 -16.40
N LYS A 45 -8.43 17.88 -16.79
CA LYS A 45 -8.22 18.26 -18.19
C LYS A 45 -7.55 17.14 -18.99
N HIS A 46 -6.57 16.50 -18.38
CA HIS A 46 -5.82 15.39 -18.98
C HIS A 46 -5.69 14.24 -18.00
N CYS A 47 -5.88 13.03 -18.49
CA CYS A 47 -5.70 11.80 -17.71
C CYS A 47 -4.71 10.89 -18.44
N HIS A 48 -3.60 10.55 -17.77
CA HIS A 48 -2.51 9.72 -18.29
C HIS A 48 -2.39 8.42 -17.50
N PRO A 49 -3.23 7.40 -17.76
CA PRO A 49 -3.21 6.15 -16.99
C PRO A 49 -1.89 5.40 -17.19
N LEU A 50 -1.36 4.83 -16.12
CA LEU A 50 -0.12 4.10 -16.10
C LEU A 50 -0.29 2.76 -15.37
N VAL A 51 0.05 1.66 -16.03
CA VAL A 51 0.10 0.34 -15.40
C VAL A 51 1.54 0.07 -14.98
N CYS A 52 1.77 -0.09 -13.68
CA CYS A 52 3.12 -0.21 -13.14
C CYS A 52 3.10 -0.95 -11.80
N ASP A 53 4.03 -1.87 -11.62
CA ASP A 53 4.37 -2.43 -10.32
C ASP A 53 5.42 -1.54 -9.64
N LEU A 54 4.97 -0.76 -8.64
CA LEU A 54 5.84 0.15 -7.89
C LEU A 54 6.96 -0.55 -7.13
N ALA A 55 6.79 -1.81 -6.76
CA ALA A 55 7.81 -2.56 -6.04
C ALA A 55 9.02 -2.85 -6.92
N THR A 56 8.77 -3.24 -8.19
CA THR A 56 9.79 -3.74 -9.11
C THR A 56 10.24 -2.73 -10.17
N ALA A 57 9.41 -1.72 -10.48
CA ALA A 57 9.75 -0.74 -11.52
C ALA A 57 10.91 0.17 -11.12
N ASP A 58 11.93 0.22 -11.96
CA ASP A 58 13.11 1.08 -11.77
C ASP A 58 13.10 2.32 -12.68
N ASP A 59 12.28 2.31 -13.74
CA ASP A 59 12.18 3.36 -14.76
C ASP A 59 10.97 4.29 -14.61
N LEU A 60 10.16 4.10 -13.57
CA LEU A 60 8.92 4.84 -13.36
C LEU A 60 9.12 6.36 -13.31
N LEU A 61 10.18 6.82 -12.65
CA LEU A 61 10.50 8.24 -12.56
C LEU A 61 10.79 8.85 -13.95
N GLY A 62 11.57 8.14 -14.78
CA GLY A 62 11.84 8.52 -16.18
C GLY A 62 10.55 8.64 -16.98
N THR A 63 9.71 7.61 -16.94
CA THR A 63 8.42 7.57 -17.63
C THR A 63 7.48 8.71 -17.21
N LEU A 64 7.44 9.05 -15.92
CA LEU A 64 6.65 10.18 -15.42
C LEU A 64 7.23 11.53 -15.87
N CYS A 65 8.56 11.68 -15.86
CA CYS A 65 9.23 12.90 -16.30
C CYS A 65 9.01 13.22 -17.78
N GLU A 66 8.86 12.20 -18.61
CA GLU A 66 8.54 12.38 -20.05
C GLU A 66 7.09 12.84 -20.30
N ARG A 67 6.17 12.48 -19.41
CA ARG A 67 4.72 12.69 -19.60
C ARG A 67 4.16 13.89 -18.85
N ILE A 68 4.85 14.35 -17.82
CA ILE A 68 4.38 15.44 -16.95
C ILE A 68 5.27 16.66 -17.14
N PRO A 69 4.70 17.87 -17.33
CA PRO A 69 5.49 19.10 -17.43
C PRO A 69 6.44 19.26 -16.25
N GLN A 70 7.70 19.57 -16.55
CA GLN A 70 8.75 19.63 -15.52
C GLN A 70 8.54 20.80 -14.54
N ASP A 71 7.91 21.89 -15.00
CA ASP A 71 7.70 23.10 -14.20
C ASP A 71 6.42 23.07 -13.35
N ALA A 72 5.53 22.11 -13.62
CA ALA A 72 4.28 21.99 -12.85
C ALA A 72 4.56 21.40 -11.47
N PRO A 73 4.00 21.98 -10.39
CA PRO A 73 4.03 21.35 -9.07
C PRO A 73 3.24 20.04 -9.08
N ARG A 74 3.70 19.05 -8.33
CA ARG A 74 3.09 17.72 -8.29
C ARG A 74 2.58 17.40 -6.88
N LEU A 75 1.41 16.80 -6.84
CA LEU A 75 0.92 16.13 -5.64
C LEU A 75 0.89 14.62 -5.90
N THR A 76 1.82 13.91 -5.29
CA THR A 76 1.82 12.44 -5.31
C THR A 76 0.86 11.94 -4.23
N THR A 77 -0.15 11.16 -4.64
CA THR A 77 -1.08 10.53 -3.68
C THR A 77 -0.73 9.04 -3.52
N PHE A 78 -0.74 8.55 -2.27
CA PHE A 78 -0.43 7.15 -1.98
C PHE A 78 -1.31 6.63 -0.83
N PHE A 79 -2.57 6.32 -1.15
CA PHE A 79 -3.57 5.98 -0.16
C PHE A 79 -3.70 4.48 0.10
N GLY A 80 -3.57 4.07 1.36
CA GLY A 80 -3.85 2.72 1.85
C GLY A 80 -2.84 1.65 1.43
N MET A 81 -1.73 2.02 0.77
CA MET A 81 -0.78 1.05 0.22
C MET A 81 0.53 0.93 1.00
N ILE A 82 1.00 2.00 1.66
CA ILE A 82 2.26 1.97 2.43
C ILE A 82 2.37 0.75 3.36
N PRO A 83 1.31 0.34 4.07
CA PRO A 83 1.38 -0.81 4.96
C PRO A 83 1.74 -2.15 4.29
N ASN A 84 1.53 -2.26 2.99
CA ASN A 84 1.70 -3.51 2.23
C ASN A 84 3.00 -3.57 1.42
N PHE A 85 3.90 -2.64 1.68
CA PHE A 85 5.26 -2.63 1.10
C PHE A 85 6.31 -2.71 2.19
N GLU A 86 7.44 -3.32 1.87
CA GLU A 86 8.63 -3.21 2.72
C GLU A 86 9.10 -1.74 2.71
N PRO A 87 9.27 -1.10 3.88
CA PRO A 87 9.62 0.32 3.97
C PRO A 87 10.89 0.66 3.21
N GLU A 88 11.89 -0.22 3.25
CA GLU A 88 13.18 -0.05 2.58
C GLU A 88 13.07 -0.06 1.05
N VAL A 89 11.98 -0.62 0.51
CA VAL A 89 11.70 -0.64 -0.93
C VAL A 89 10.91 0.57 -1.35
N ILE A 90 9.80 0.87 -0.64
CA ILE A 90 8.84 1.87 -1.11
C ILE A 90 9.24 3.31 -0.75
N LEU A 91 9.82 3.54 0.44
CA LEU A 91 10.12 4.91 0.89
C LEU A 91 11.18 5.61 0.04
N PRO A 92 12.30 4.97 -0.35
CA PRO A 92 13.25 5.59 -1.28
C PRO A 92 12.61 5.94 -2.62
N LYS A 93 11.74 5.07 -3.16
CA LYS A 93 11.04 5.33 -4.42
C LYS A 93 10.07 6.52 -4.30
N LEU A 94 9.26 6.57 -3.23
CA LEU A 94 8.37 7.71 -2.98
C LEU A 94 9.15 9.01 -2.80
N ALA A 95 10.25 8.99 -2.05
CA ALA A 95 11.11 10.16 -1.88
C ALA A 95 11.71 10.65 -3.21
N ALA A 96 12.09 9.74 -4.11
CA ALA A 96 12.60 10.09 -5.43
C ALA A 96 11.55 10.80 -6.32
N PHE A 97 10.25 10.54 -6.11
CA PHE A 97 9.18 11.22 -6.85
C PHE A 97 8.89 12.63 -6.38
N VAL A 98 9.28 12.98 -5.15
CA VAL A 98 8.97 14.27 -4.53
C VAL A 98 10.15 15.22 -4.71
N ARG A 99 10.01 16.22 -5.60
CA ARG A 99 10.96 17.33 -5.75
C ARG A 99 10.73 18.35 -4.64
N ARG A 100 11.58 19.36 -4.52
CA ARG A 100 11.43 20.45 -3.52
C ARG A 100 10.12 21.25 -3.65
N SER A 101 9.56 21.33 -4.86
CA SER A 101 8.30 22.02 -5.14
C SER A 101 7.06 21.12 -5.03
N ASP A 102 7.25 19.83 -4.77
CA ASP A 102 6.19 18.83 -4.80
C ASP A 102 5.75 18.45 -3.40
N CYS A 103 4.58 17.81 -3.30
CA CYS A 103 4.07 17.23 -2.06
C CYS A 103 3.75 15.74 -2.25
N LEU A 104 3.85 15.00 -1.16
CA LEU A 104 3.35 13.64 -1.00
C LEU A 104 2.20 13.66 0.00
N LEU A 105 1.04 13.16 -0.42
CA LEU A 105 -0.12 12.95 0.45
C LEU A 105 -0.41 11.46 0.52
N PHE A 106 -0.26 10.86 1.70
CA PHE A 106 -0.50 9.43 1.84
C PHE A 106 -1.32 9.10 3.08
N SER A 107 -1.93 7.92 3.09
CA SER A 107 -2.52 7.37 4.30
C SER A 107 -1.77 6.11 4.74
N ALA A 108 -1.67 5.96 6.06
CA ALA A 108 -1.07 4.79 6.70
C ALA A 108 -2.01 4.20 7.75
N ASN A 109 -1.97 2.88 7.85
CA ASN A 109 -2.60 2.17 8.94
C ASN A 109 -1.76 2.35 10.22
N LEU A 110 -2.43 2.72 11.31
CA LEU A 110 -1.76 2.99 12.58
C LEU A 110 -2.11 1.91 13.62
N ALA A 111 -1.21 1.69 14.56
CA ALA A 111 -1.50 1.00 15.79
C ALA A 111 -2.06 2.02 16.81
N PRO A 112 -3.30 1.84 17.28
CA PRO A 112 -3.95 2.82 18.14
C PRO A 112 -3.40 2.81 19.57
N GLY A 113 -3.45 3.97 20.22
CA GLY A 113 -2.99 4.16 21.60
C GLY A 113 -1.52 4.52 21.72
N THR A 114 -1.06 4.67 22.95
CA THR A 114 0.32 5.08 23.27
C THR A 114 1.28 3.89 23.42
N ASP A 115 0.75 2.71 23.69
CA ASP A 115 1.52 1.46 23.72
C ASP A 115 1.41 0.76 22.36
N TYR A 116 2.53 0.68 21.66
CA TYR A 116 2.59 0.10 20.32
C TYR A 116 2.26 -1.39 20.30
N ALA A 117 2.69 -2.15 21.31
CA ALA A 117 2.42 -3.58 21.40
C ALA A 117 0.93 -3.84 21.66
N ALA A 118 0.34 -3.14 22.63
CA ALA A 118 -1.09 -3.22 22.91
C ALA A 118 -1.95 -2.76 21.72
N GLY A 119 -1.51 -1.72 20.99
CA GLY A 119 -2.15 -1.30 19.75
C GLY A 119 -2.17 -2.39 18.69
N MET A 120 -1.07 -3.12 18.51
CA MET A 120 -0.99 -4.25 17.58
C MET A 120 -1.91 -5.41 17.98
N GLU A 121 -2.00 -5.73 19.26
CA GLU A 121 -2.93 -6.76 19.77
C GLU A 121 -4.40 -6.41 19.50
N LYS A 122 -4.75 -5.13 19.67
CA LYS A 122 -6.10 -4.62 19.38
C LYS A 122 -6.45 -4.73 17.89
N ILE A 123 -5.48 -4.57 17.00
CA ILE A 123 -5.68 -4.60 15.54
C ILE A 123 -5.78 -6.02 14.98
N LEU A 124 -5.03 -6.98 15.53
CA LEU A 124 -4.93 -8.32 14.98
C LEU A 124 -6.29 -9.00 14.70
N PRO A 125 -7.30 -8.94 15.60
CA PRO A 125 -8.61 -9.55 15.35
C PRO A 125 -9.36 -8.94 14.16
N GLN A 126 -9.04 -7.70 13.74
CA GLN A 126 -9.69 -7.08 12.58
C GLN A 126 -9.27 -7.74 11.26
N TYR A 127 -8.09 -8.35 11.24
CA TYR A 127 -7.59 -9.11 10.08
C TYR A 127 -8.11 -10.55 10.11
N ASP A 128 -8.26 -11.14 11.29
CA ASP A 128 -8.67 -12.54 11.45
C ASP A 128 -10.21 -12.66 11.47
N ASN A 129 -10.83 -12.49 10.32
CA ASN A 129 -12.28 -12.62 10.11
C ASN A 129 -12.58 -13.50 8.89
N ALA A 130 -13.82 -13.96 8.77
CA ALA A 130 -14.24 -14.90 7.72
C ALA A 130 -13.95 -14.38 6.31
N LEU A 131 -14.24 -13.10 6.03
CA LEU A 131 -14.03 -12.51 4.69
C LEU A 131 -12.55 -12.47 4.32
N THR A 132 -11.69 -12.07 5.26
CA THR A 132 -10.24 -12.05 5.04
C THR A 132 -9.69 -13.45 4.83
N ARG A 133 -10.14 -14.42 5.63
CA ARG A 133 -9.76 -15.83 5.48
C ARG A 133 -10.19 -16.39 4.12
N ASP A 134 -11.39 -16.10 3.67
CA ASP A 134 -11.89 -16.54 2.38
C ASP A 134 -11.11 -15.90 1.23
N TRP A 135 -10.87 -14.59 1.32
CA TRP A 135 -10.08 -13.88 0.31
C TRP A 135 -8.66 -14.44 0.19
N LEU A 136 -7.96 -14.64 1.29
CA LEU A 136 -6.59 -15.18 1.28
C LEU A 136 -6.54 -16.62 0.76
N MET A 137 -7.57 -17.43 1.05
CA MET A 137 -7.66 -18.79 0.54
C MET A 137 -7.90 -18.85 -0.97
N THR A 138 -8.49 -17.84 -1.60
CA THR A 138 -8.78 -17.84 -3.05
C THR A 138 -7.52 -18.14 -3.86
N PHE A 139 -6.41 -17.47 -3.57
CA PHE A 139 -5.13 -17.70 -4.24
C PHE A 139 -4.62 -19.15 -4.08
N LEU A 140 -4.74 -19.71 -2.89
CA LEU A 140 -4.30 -21.08 -2.60
C LEU A 140 -5.19 -22.11 -3.28
N LEU A 141 -6.50 -21.89 -3.32
CA LEU A 141 -7.47 -22.75 -4.01
C LEU A 141 -7.19 -22.79 -5.52
N ASP A 142 -6.87 -21.64 -6.12
CA ASP A 142 -6.48 -21.55 -7.53
C ASP A 142 -5.20 -22.35 -7.84
N LEU A 143 -4.31 -22.49 -6.86
CA LEU A 143 -3.11 -23.33 -6.93
C LEU A 143 -3.37 -24.81 -6.59
N GLY A 144 -4.61 -25.22 -6.31
CA GLY A 144 -4.98 -26.59 -5.96
C GLY A 144 -4.69 -26.97 -4.50
N VAL A 145 -4.50 -25.99 -3.61
CA VAL A 145 -4.35 -26.22 -2.18
C VAL A 145 -5.70 -26.13 -1.51
N ASP A 146 -6.14 -27.19 -0.87
CA ASP A 146 -7.42 -27.25 -0.17
C ASP A 146 -7.36 -26.68 1.26
N ARG A 147 -8.53 -26.28 1.79
CA ARG A 147 -8.63 -25.77 3.16
C ARG A 147 -8.14 -26.77 4.22
N ASP A 148 -8.25 -28.07 3.94
CA ASP A 148 -7.84 -29.14 4.85
C ASP A 148 -6.35 -29.45 4.78
N ASP A 149 -5.62 -28.88 3.81
CA ASP A 149 -4.17 -29.05 3.67
C ASP A 149 -3.38 -28.31 4.75
N GLY A 150 -3.97 -27.30 5.38
CA GLY A 150 -3.29 -26.49 6.37
C GLY A 150 -4.21 -25.56 7.15
N GLU A 151 -3.64 -24.50 7.69
CA GLU A 151 -4.39 -23.47 8.42
C GLU A 151 -3.79 -22.08 8.21
N LEU A 152 -4.65 -21.07 8.16
CA LEU A 152 -4.24 -19.68 8.18
C LEU A 152 -3.88 -19.28 9.62
N ARG A 153 -2.67 -18.75 9.79
CA ARG A 153 -2.18 -18.19 11.06
C ARG A 153 -1.94 -16.69 10.90
N PHE A 154 -2.55 -15.93 11.79
CA PHE A 154 -2.42 -14.49 11.91
C PHE A 154 -1.54 -14.19 13.12
N THR A 155 -0.47 -13.46 12.90
CA THR A 155 0.50 -13.11 13.95
C THR A 155 0.90 -11.64 13.84
N THR A 156 1.39 -11.08 14.92
CA THR A 156 2.12 -9.82 14.92
C THR A 156 3.61 -10.11 15.01
N GLU A 157 4.38 -9.46 14.15
CA GLU A 157 5.83 -9.66 14.06
C GLU A 157 6.55 -8.31 14.02
N SER A 158 7.81 -8.32 14.46
CA SER A 158 8.71 -7.22 14.16
C SER A 158 9.08 -7.26 12.68
N GLY A 159 9.05 -6.11 12.03
CA GLY A 159 9.42 -5.98 10.63
C GLY A 159 10.24 -4.71 10.43
N GLY A 160 11.42 -4.83 9.83
CA GLY A 160 12.33 -3.70 9.67
C GLY A 160 12.78 -3.09 11.00
N VAL A 161 13.27 -1.86 10.94
CA VAL A 161 13.77 -1.16 12.14
C VAL A 161 12.59 -0.60 12.93
N ASP A 162 12.32 -1.19 14.08
CA ASP A 162 11.32 -0.74 15.07
C ASP A 162 9.88 -0.67 14.58
N LEU A 163 9.54 -1.33 13.48
CA LEU A 163 8.17 -1.44 12.99
C LEU A 163 7.58 -2.81 13.35
N LYS A 164 6.25 -2.83 13.48
CA LYS A 164 5.47 -4.07 13.65
C LYS A 164 4.53 -4.23 12.47
N ARG A 165 4.28 -5.49 12.11
CA ARG A 165 3.34 -5.85 11.06
C ARG A 165 2.43 -7.01 11.48
N VAL A 166 1.22 -7.01 10.96
CA VAL A 166 0.40 -8.20 10.90
C VAL A 166 0.94 -9.06 9.78
N MET A 167 1.11 -10.33 10.07
CA MET A 167 1.59 -11.34 9.13
C MET A 167 0.57 -12.46 9.03
N VAL A 168 0.28 -12.90 7.81
CA VAL A 168 -0.57 -14.07 7.59
C VAL A 168 0.17 -15.11 6.78
N ARG A 169 0.21 -16.31 7.34
CA ARG A 169 0.80 -17.49 6.71
C ARG A 169 -0.20 -18.62 6.64
N PHE A 170 -0.13 -19.39 5.56
CA PHE A 170 -0.78 -20.69 5.50
C PHE A 170 0.26 -21.75 5.90
N VAL A 171 -0.02 -22.48 6.97
CA VAL A 171 0.87 -23.50 7.53
C VAL A 171 0.35 -24.87 7.15
N PHE A 172 1.14 -25.67 6.43
CA PHE A 172 0.74 -26.99 5.97
C PHE A 172 0.64 -27.99 7.12
N ARG A 173 -0.46 -28.73 7.18
CA ARG A 173 -0.68 -29.82 8.14
C ARG A 173 -0.23 -31.17 7.60
N ARG A 174 -0.05 -31.28 6.29
CA ARG A 174 0.43 -32.46 5.58
C ARG A 174 1.35 -32.04 4.42
N GLU A 175 2.07 -32.98 3.88
CA GLU A 175 2.88 -32.73 2.69
C GLU A 175 1.98 -32.44 1.48
N ARG A 176 2.39 -31.41 0.71
CA ARG A 176 1.73 -31.02 -0.56
C ARG A 176 2.76 -30.61 -1.58
N SER A 177 2.47 -30.96 -2.83
CA SER A 177 3.19 -30.41 -4.00
C SER A 177 2.25 -29.51 -4.80
N ILE A 178 2.75 -28.35 -5.17
CA ILE A 178 2.01 -27.34 -5.93
C ILE A 178 2.74 -27.17 -7.27
N ALA A 179 2.03 -27.37 -8.37
CA ALA A 179 2.55 -27.13 -9.71
C ALA A 179 2.20 -25.73 -10.19
N VAL A 180 3.19 -24.98 -10.65
CA VAL A 180 3.02 -23.65 -11.25
C VAL A 180 3.74 -23.64 -12.61
N GLY A 181 2.99 -23.71 -13.68
CA GLY A 181 3.55 -23.87 -15.02
C GLY A 181 4.33 -25.20 -15.14
N SER A 182 5.62 -25.11 -15.43
CA SER A 182 6.53 -26.27 -15.54
C SER A 182 7.25 -26.60 -14.22
N GLU A 183 7.08 -25.80 -13.19
CA GLU A 183 7.77 -25.99 -11.91
C GLU A 183 6.86 -26.67 -10.87
N SER A 184 7.48 -27.37 -9.92
CA SER A 184 6.78 -28.01 -8.80
C SER A 184 7.46 -27.64 -7.48
N PHE A 185 6.66 -27.14 -6.57
CA PHE A 185 7.09 -26.71 -5.23
C PHE A 185 6.54 -27.68 -4.21
N ARG A 186 7.43 -28.31 -3.43
CA ARG A 186 7.05 -29.26 -2.37
C ARG A 186 7.09 -28.57 -1.02
N PHE A 187 6.02 -28.71 -0.27
CA PHE A 187 5.88 -28.23 1.10
C PHE A 187 5.69 -29.40 2.05
N CYS A 188 6.52 -29.47 3.08
CA CYS A 188 6.39 -30.46 4.14
C CYS A 188 5.40 -29.99 5.22
N ARG A 189 4.96 -30.91 6.06
CA ARG A 189 4.17 -30.56 7.24
C ARG A 189 4.94 -29.57 8.14
N GLY A 190 4.28 -28.46 8.49
CA GLY A 190 4.82 -27.37 9.30
C GLY A 190 5.48 -26.25 8.50
N GLU A 191 5.78 -26.46 7.22
CA GLU A 191 6.20 -25.37 6.34
C GLU A 191 5.04 -24.42 6.03
N ALA A 192 5.36 -23.21 5.62
CA ALA A 192 4.37 -22.17 5.43
C ALA A 192 4.61 -21.33 4.18
N ILE A 193 3.51 -20.87 3.58
CA ILE A 193 3.50 -19.83 2.56
C ILE A 193 3.06 -18.52 3.22
N GLN A 194 3.83 -17.45 3.02
CA GLN A 194 3.40 -16.10 3.39
C GLN A 194 2.40 -15.60 2.36
N LEU A 195 1.20 -15.24 2.82
CA LEU A 195 0.12 -14.77 1.96
C LEU A 195 -0.08 -13.27 2.02
N PHE A 196 0.14 -12.67 3.18
CA PHE A 196 -0.15 -11.26 3.39
C PHE A 196 0.68 -10.70 4.53
N PHE A 197 1.00 -9.41 4.43
CA PHE A 197 1.48 -8.63 5.57
C PHE A 197 0.94 -7.20 5.50
N SER A 198 0.84 -6.56 6.66
CA SER A 198 0.46 -5.16 6.77
C SER A 198 1.20 -4.51 7.92
N TYR A 199 2.07 -3.57 7.60
CA TYR A 199 2.74 -2.74 8.59
C TYR A 199 1.72 -1.85 9.30
N ARG A 200 1.95 -1.65 10.59
CA ARG A 200 1.27 -0.64 11.38
C ARG A 200 2.29 0.34 11.89
N TYR A 201 2.00 1.59 11.73
CA TYR A 201 2.87 2.68 12.16
C TYR A 201 2.32 3.32 13.43
N THR A 202 3.09 4.21 14.04
CA THR A 202 2.58 5.30 14.89
C THR A 202 2.90 6.61 14.19
N PRO A 203 2.22 7.74 14.51
CA PRO A 203 2.55 9.03 13.92
C PRO A 203 4.03 9.39 14.06
N GLU A 204 4.63 9.11 15.23
CA GLU A 204 6.04 9.38 15.51
C GLU A 204 6.95 8.53 14.61
N ARG A 205 6.63 7.25 14.41
CA ARG A 205 7.39 6.36 13.51
C ARG A 205 7.30 6.79 12.05
N ILE A 206 6.16 7.33 11.62
CA ILE A 206 6.04 7.90 10.28
C ILE A 206 7.00 9.07 10.11
N VAL A 207 7.04 10.01 11.06
CA VAL A 207 7.97 11.15 11.01
C VAL A 207 9.41 10.66 10.95
N GLU A 208 9.76 9.68 11.78
CA GLU A 208 11.12 9.12 11.83
C GLU A 208 11.53 8.44 10.52
N VAL A 209 10.70 7.53 9.98
CA VAL A 209 11.06 6.78 8.77
C VAL A 209 11.10 7.68 7.54
N LEU A 210 10.20 8.66 7.43
CA LEU A 210 10.23 9.64 6.35
C LEU A 210 11.44 10.57 6.44
N GLY A 211 11.81 10.99 7.65
CA GLY A 211 13.00 11.84 7.87
C GLY A 211 14.30 11.20 7.37
N ARG A 212 14.42 9.88 7.43
CA ARG A 212 15.57 9.13 6.87
C ARG A 212 15.68 9.25 5.34
N HIS A 213 14.59 9.67 4.68
CA HIS A 213 14.52 9.85 3.23
C HIS A 213 14.33 11.32 2.82
N GLU A 214 14.73 12.28 3.67
CA GLU A 214 14.62 13.73 3.42
C GLU A 214 13.18 14.22 3.21
N LEU A 215 12.18 13.48 3.71
CA LEU A 215 10.79 13.87 3.69
C LEU A 215 10.35 14.36 5.06
N THR A 216 9.74 15.54 5.09
CA THR A 216 9.23 16.18 6.32
C THR A 216 7.71 16.16 6.30
N VAL A 217 7.09 15.75 7.40
CA VAL A 217 5.65 15.84 7.60
C VAL A 217 5.28 17.30 7.87
N LEU A 218 4.47 17.89 7.00
CA LEU A 218 3.98 19.28 7.10
C LEU A 218 2.68 19.36 7.90
N ASP A 219 1.77 18.38 7.71
CA ASP A 219 0.51 18.26 8.43
C ASP A 219 0.12 16.79 8.55
N GLN A 220 -0.65 16.47 9.59
CA GLN A 220 -1.17 15.12 9.79
C GLN A 220 -2.56 15.16 10.37
N ARG A 221 -3.39 14.20 9.98
CA ARG A 221 -4.73 14.00 10.53
C ARG A 221 -4.88 12.51 10.88
N VAL A 222 -5.12 12.26 12.15
CA VAL A 222 -5.35 10.89 12.65
C VAL A 222 -6.85 10.74 12.92
N ALA A 223 -7.41 9.62 12.46
CA ALA A 223 -8.81 9.27 12.72
C ALA A 223 -9.06 9.15 14.23
N THR A 224 -10.29 9.40 14.67
CA THR A 224 -10.68 9.32 16.09
C THR A 224 -10.42 7.92 16.67
N SER A 225 -10.49 6.87 15.85
CA SER A 225 -10.14 5.51 16.27
C SER A 225 -8.64 5.32 16.56
N GLY A 226 -7.78 6.21 16.06
CA GLY A 226 -6.33 6.07 16.09
C GLY A 226 -5.76 5.00 15.14
N GLU A 227 -6.58 4.46 14.24
CA GLU A 227 -6.21 3.29 13.42
C GLU A 227 -5.78 3.65 12.00
N GLU A 228 -6.04 4.88 11.57
CA GLU A 228 -5.62 5.42 10.26
C GLU A 228 -5.17 6.87 10.42
N GLY A 229 -4.16 7.26 9.68
CA GLY A 229 -3.70 8.64 9.58
C GLY A 229 -3.45 9.03 8.13
N VAL A 230 -3.66 10.33 7.84
CA VAL A 230 -3.31 10.97 6.57
C VAL A 230 -2.21 11.97 6.84
N PHE A 231 -1.18 11.96 6.00
CA PHE A 231 0.04 12.74 6.18
C PHE A 231 0.35 13.51 4.89
N LEU A 232 0.56 14.81 5.03
CA LEU A 232 1.07 15.68 3.97
C LEU A 232 2.56 15.92 4.20
N CYS A 233 3.37 15.62 3.20
CA CYS A 233 4.83 15.70 3.29
C CYS A 233 5.41 16.48 2.13
N ALA A 234 6.59 17.07 2.36
CA ALA A 234 7.40 17.70 1.35
C ALA A 234 8.87 17.28 1.53
N ARG A 235 9.66 17.46 0.47
CA ARG A 235 11.11 17.27 0.51
C ARG A 235 11.78 18.55 1.02
N GLN A 236 12.74 18.40 1.94
CA GLN A 236 13.61 19.50 2.44
C GLN A 236 14.64 19.96 1.40
#